data_78f07ea4ec665f014c9ec83cf4642f01
#
_entry.id   78f07ea4ec665f014c9ec83cf4642f01
#
_cell.length_a   1.000
_cell.length_b   1.000
_cell.length_c   1.000
_cell.angle_alpha   90.00
_cell.angle_beta   90.00
_cell.angle_gamma   90.00
#
_symmetry.space_group_name_H-M   'P 1'
#
loop_
_entity.id
_entity.type
_entity.pdbx_description
1 polymer ?
#
loop_
_entity_poly.entity_id
_entity_poly.type
_entity_poly.pdbx_seq_one_letter_code
_entity_poly.pdbx_strand_id
1 'polypeptide(L)'
;MRHLLDLLLRLLKWPTALGALLLLPGTAIAFKQHVEMVYRSPESSEPFLLGLAAYGALWVVLLRRRSMIEGSFWSTLEHELTHILFTLLTFGRVRELRATHSRGGHMVGESGNWLVAISPYFFPTLAVPVILIMLTLEGDALRVANLVLGVTVSYHLTSTWRETHAQQTDLQQVGFPFAWAFLPTANIVAFGMIVGMAHGGIDGLTGFYEALWGESPYLADRLEGLFGLVT
;
A
#
# COMPACT_ATOMS: atom_id res chain seq x y z
N MET A 1 -6.22 -18.76 -19.32
CA MET A 1 -5.31 -17.79 -18.69
C MET A 1 -5.63 -17.60 -17.22
N ARG A 2 -6.85 -17.22 -16.82
CA ARG A 2 -7.28 -17.02 -15.43
C ARG A 2 -7.02 -18.23 -14.52
N HIS A 3 -7.48 -19.42 -14.87
CA HIS A 3 -7.26 -20.63 -14.05
C HIS A 3 -5.79 -20.94 -13.78
N LEU A 4 -4.93 -20.70 -14.76
CA LEU A 4 -3.48 -20.86 -14.58
C LEU A 4 -2.93 -19.81 -13.60
N LEU A 5 -3.35 -18.56 -13.71
CA LEU A 5 -2.95 -17.50 -12.81
C LEU A 5 -3.43 -17.76 -11.36
N ASP A 6 -4.69 -18.18 -11.19
CA ASP A 6 -5.22 -18.53 -9.86
C ASP A 6 -4.45 -19.71 -9.24
N LEU A 7 -4.07 -20.72 -10.04
CA LEU A 7 -3.23 -21.82 -9.57
C LEU A 7 -1.84 -21.31 -9.15
N LEU A 8 -1.20 -20.48 -9.97
CA LEU A 8 0.10 -19.90 -9.67
C LEU A 8 0.04 -19.05 -8.39
N LEU A 9 -0.97 -18.20 -8.24
CA LEU A 9 -1.16 -17.39 -7.03
C LEU A 9 -1.34 -18.27 -5.79
N ARG A 10 -2.10 -19.34 -5.87
CA ARG A 10 -2.26 -20.28 -4.74
C ARG A 10 -0.92 -20.92 -4.35
N LEU A 11 -0.14 -21.39 -5.33
CA LEU A 11 1.18 -22.00 -5.09
C LEU A 11 2.18 -21.00 -4.52
N LEU A 12 2.15 -19.75 -5.02
CA LEU A 12 3.08 -18.70 -4.61
C LEU A 12 2.69 -18.01 -3.30
N LYS A 13 1.53 -18.26 -2.72
CA LYS A 13 1.06 -17.59 -1.51
C LYS A 13 2.10 -17.60 -0.38
N TRP A 14 2.51 -18.78 0.06
CA TRP A 14 3.47 -18.92 1.15
C TRP A 14 4.92 -18.57 0.76
N PRO A 15 5.43 -18.92 -0.43
CA PRO A 15 6.70 -18.37 -0.91
C PRO A 15 6.76 -16.85 -0.91
N THR A 16 5.69 -16.17 -1.33
CA THR A 16 5.61 -14.69 -1.29
C THR A 16 5.64 -14.15 0.14
N ALA A 17 4.90 -14.77 1.07
CA ALA A 17 4.93 -14.37 2.48
C ALA A 17 6.32 -14.54 3.10
N LEU A 18 6.99 -15.67 2.82
CA LEU A 18 8.34 -15.93 3.29
C LEU A 18 9.34 -14.92 2.69
N GLY A 19 9.24 -14.66 1.38
CA GLY A 19 10.05 -13.66 0.70
C GLY A 19 9.84 -12.26 1.30
N ALA A 20 8.60 -11.87 1.59
CA ALA A 20 8.28 -10.61 2.23
C ALA A 20 8.92 -10.49 3.63
N LEU A 21 8.84 -11.53 4.45
CA LEU A 21 9.50 -11.55 5.77
C LEU A 21 11.01 -11.41 5.66
N LEU A 22 11.64 -12.12 4.72
CA LEU A 22 13.08 -12.05 4.50
C LEU A 22 13.53 -10.67 4.01
N LEU A 23 12.72 -10.02 3.17
CA LEU A 23 12.99 -8.68 2.64
C LEU A 23 12.68 -7.55 3.64
N LEU A 24 11.91 -7.81 4.69
CA LEU A 24 11.46 -6.78 5.62
C LEU A 24 12.59 -5.93 6.22
N PRO A 25 13.73 -6.49 6.70
CA PRO A 25 14.82 -5.67 7.23
C PRO A 25 15.41 -4.72 6.18
N GLY A 26 15.69 -5.23 4.97
CA GLY A 26 16.25 -4.42 3.88
C GLY A 26 15.29 -3.31 3.44
N THR A 27 14.00 -3.64 3.27
CA THR A 27 12.97 -2.64 2.92
C THR A 27 12.81 -1.57 4.00
N ALA A 28 12.91 -1.95 5.27
CA ALA A 28 12.86 -1.00 6.39
C ALA A 28 14.06 -0.04 6.39
N ILE A 29 15.27 -0.53 6.08
CA ILE A 29 16.47 0.30 5.96
C ILE A 29 16.33 1.26 4.76
N ALA A 30 15.94 0.78 3.59
CA ALA A 30 15.71 1.60 2.41
C ALA A 30 14.65 2.69 2.67
N PHE A 31 13.56 2.35 3.32
CA PHE A 31 12.51 3.30 3.70
C PHE A 31 13.03 4.37 4.68
N LYS A 32 13.78 3.95 5.71
CA LYS A 32 14.41 4.87 6.66
C LYS A 32 15.32 5.88 5.93
N GLN A 33 16.16 5.41 4.99
CA GLN A 33 17.05 6.30 4.21
C GLN A 33 16.24 7.34 3.42
N HIS A 34 15.09 6.97 2.84
CA HIS A 34 14.21 7.90 2.12
C HIS A 34 13.52 8.90 3.04
N VAL A 35 13.08 8.47 4.22
CA VAL A 35 12.54 9.37 5.25
C VAL A 35 13.62 10.35 5.73
N GLU A 36 14.86 9.91 5.88
CA GLU A 36 15.98 10.79 6.23
C GLU A 36 16.30 11.81 5.12
N MET A 37 16.18 11.45 3.84
CA MET A 37 16.29 12.42 2.72
C MET A 37 15.21 13.50 2.81
N VAL A 38 13.96 13.10 3.02
CA VAL A 38 12.84 14.05 3.22
C VAL A 38 13.11 14.98 4.41
N TYR A 39 13.64 14.44 5.52
CA TYR A 39 13.99 15.25 6.69
C TYR A 39 15.12 16.24 6.42
N ARG A 40 16.12 15.86 5.61
CA ARG A 40 17.27 16.73 5.27
C ARG A 40 16.94 17.81 4.23
N SER A 41 15.98 17.56 3.36
CA SER A 41 15.55 18.46 2.27
C SER A 41 14.02 18.54 2.22
N PRO A 42 13.36 19.06 3.28
CA PRO A 42 11.91 19.04 3.39
C PRO A 42 11.21 19.90 2.33
N GLU A 43 11.89 20.88 1.74
CA GLU A 43 11.34 21.82 0.76
C GLU A 43 10.76 21.08 -0.46
N SER A 44 11.41 20.01 -0.88
CA SER A 44 10.97 19.17 -2.04
C SER A 44 9.65 18.44 -1.75
N SER A 45 9.44 18.07 -0.48
CA SER A 45 8.27 17.28 -0.05
C SER A 45 7.27 18.11 0.75
N GLU A 46 7.50 19.42 0.94
CA GLU A 46 6.65 20.28 1.77
C GLU A 46 5.15 20.16 1.43
N PRO A 47 4.72 20.26 0.15
CA PRO A 47 3.31 20.15 -0.19
C PRO A 47 2.73 18.76 0.19
N PHE A 48 3.46 17.70 -0.02
CA PHE A 48 3.08 16.34 0.38
C PHE A 48 2.89 16.22 1.89
N LEU A 49 3.87 16.71 2.67
CA LEU A 49 3.82 16.70 4.12
C LEU A 49 2.66 17.54 4.67
N LEU A 50 2.39 18.70 4.05
CA LEU A 50 1.24 19.55 4.39
C LEU A 50 -0.08 18.82 4.11
N GLY A 51 -0.23 18.16 2.96
CA GLY A 51 -1.42 17.38 2.61
C GLY A 51 -1.66 16.24 3.59
N LEU A 52 -0.60 15.51 3.93
CA LEU A 52 -0.62 14.40 4.87
C LEU A 52 -1.02 14.88 6.29
N ALA A 53 -0.42 15.97 6.76
CA ALA A 53 -0.72 16.56 8.06
C ALA A 53 -2.13 17.16 8.11
N ALA A 54 -2.57 17.87 7.07
CA ALA A 54 -3.88 18.51 7.01
C ALA A 54 -5.01 17.48 7.09
N TYR A 55 -4.94 16.41 6.29
CA TYR A 55 -5.96 15.35 6.37
C TYR A 55 -5.87 14.58 7.68
N GLY A 56 -4.67 14.26 8.15
CA GLY A 56 -4.48 13.58 9.43
C GLY A 56 -5.09 14.37 10.60
N ALA A 57 -4.85 15.69 10.65
CA ALA A 57 -5.44 16.58 11.65
C ALA A 57 -6.98 16.64 11.52
N LEU A 58 -7.49 16.79 10.29
CA LEU A 58 -8.93 16.76 10.02
C LEU A 58 -9.56 15.46 10.52
N TRP A 59 -8.91 14.32 10.24
CA TRP A 59 -9.39 13.02 10.68
C TRP A 59 -9.42 12.89 12.21
N VAL A 60 -8.34 13.30 12.90
CA VAL A 60 -8.27 13.24 14.35
C VAL A 60 -9.34 14.11 15.02
N VAL A 61 -9.53 15.34 14.51
CA VAL A 61 -10.44 16.31 15.14
C VAL A 61 -11.91 16.05 14.82
N LEU A 62 -12.22 15.77 13.56
CA LEU A 62 -13.61 15.74 13.08
C LEU A 62 -14.10 14.36 12.68
N LEU A 63 -13.30 13.58 11.95
CA LEU A 63 -13.76 12.37 11.29
C LEU A 63 -13.63 11.13 12.16
N ARG A 64 -12.67 11.10 13.09
CA ARG A 64 -12.43 9.95 13.97
C ARG A 64 -13.67 9.57 14.77
N ARG A 65 -14.39 10.54 15.33
CA ARG A 65 -15.59 10.29 16.16
C ARG A 65 -16.78 9.82 15.33
N ARG A 66 -17.03 10.44 14.19
CA ARG A 66 -18.14 10.05 13.28
C ARG A 66 -17.94 8.66 12.71
N SER A 67 -16.71 8.35 12.38
CA SER A 67 -16.36 7.12 11.70
C SER A 67 -16.35 5.88 12.61
N MET A 68 -16.34 6.03 13.91
CA MET A 68 -16.52 4.89 14.85
C MET A 68 -17.96 4.40 14.94
N ILE A 69 -18.93 5.20 14.51
CA ILE A 69 -20.36 4.90 14.63
C ILE A 69 -20.97 4.43 13.30
N GLU A 70 -20.47 4.98 12.19
CA GLU A 70 -20.94 4.65 10.83
C GLU A 70 -19.74 4.34 9.94
N GLY A 71 -19.70 3.14 9.34
CA GLY A 71 -18.72 2.85 8.29
C GLY A 71 -18.75 3.97 7.25
N SER A 72 -17.62 4.65 7.03
CA SER A 72 -17.59 5.76 6.08
C SER A 72 -17.76 5.20 4.67
N PHE A 73 -18.77 5.63 3.94
CA PHE A 73 -18.93 5.31 2.52
C PHE A 73 -17.60 5.45 1.75
N TRP A 74 -16.86 6.51 2.03
CA TRP A 74 -15.59 6.78 1.37
C TRP A 74 -14.50 5.75 1.69
N SER A 75 -14.36 5.34 2.97
CA SER A 75 -13.35 4.32 3.32
C SER A 75 -13.65 2.98 2.65
N THR A 76 -14.91 2.60 2.67
CA THR A 76 -15.37 1.40 2.00
C THR A 76 -15.22 1.49 0.47
N LEU A 77 -15.47 2.67 -0.12
CA LEU A 77 -15.35 2.85 -1.55
C LEU A 77 -13.92 2.60 -2.06
N GLU A 78 -12.89 3.15 -1.41
CA GLU A 78 -11.50 2.88 -1.80
C GLU A 78 -11.17 1.40 -1.65
N HIS A 79 -11.58 0.79 -0.55
CA HIS A 79 -11.39 -0.63 -0.30
C HIS A 79 -11.97 -1.49 -1.44
N GLU A 80 -13.23 -1.26 -1.80
CA GLU A 80 -13.89 -1.98 -2.89
C GLU A 80 -13.30 -1.67 -4.26
N LEU A 81 -12.89 -0.41 -4.51
CA LEU A 81 -12.19 -0.04 -5.76
C LEU A 81 -10.86 -0.79 -5.89
N THR A 82 -10.15 -1.00 -4.79
CA THR A 82 -8.91 -1.76 -4.81
C THR A 82 -9.16 -3.24 -5.13
N HIS A 83 -10.21 -3.84 -4.57
CA HIS A 83 -10.64 -5.19 -4.95
C HIS A 83 -10.99 -5.29 -6.43
N ILE A 84 -11.71 -4.30 -6.98
CA ILE A 84 -12.03 -4.23 -8.42
C ILE A 84 -10.76 -4.18 -9.25
N LEU A 85 -9.84 -3.27 -8.93
CA LEU A 85 -8.58 -3.11 -9.64
C LEU A 85 -7.81 -4.44 -9.70
N PHE A 86 -7.60 -5.07 -8.55
CA PHE A 86 -6.85 -6.33 -8.49
C PHE A 86 -7.61 -7.52 -9.08
N THR A 87 -8.95 -7.51 -9.04
CA THR A 87 -9.76 -8.48 -9.77
C THR A 87 -9.52 -8.38 -11.28
N LEU A 88 -9.52 -7.17 -11.84
CA LEU A 88 -9.24 -6.94 -13.25
C LEU A 88 -7.80 -7.29 -13.61
N LEU A 89 -6.82 -6.90 -12.80
CA LEU A 89 -5.41 -7.23 -12.98
C LEU A 89 -5.15 -8.75 -12.96
N THR A 90 -5.97 -9.50 -12.23
CA THR A 90 -5.91 -10.96 -12.18
C THR A 90 -6.87 -11.65 -13.16
N PHE A 91 -7.32 -10.93 -14.18
CA PHE A 91 -8.24 -11.41 -15.21
C PHE A 91 -9.56 -11.95 -14.67
N GLY A 92 -9.97 -11.50 -13.49
CA GLY A 92 -11.26 -11.77 -12.90
C GLY A 92 -12.37 -10.92 -13.53
N ARG A 93 -13.62 -11.27 -13.22
CA ARG A 93 -14.80 -10.49 -13.65
C ARG A 93 -15.45 -9.87 -12.43
N VAL A 94 -15.73 -8.59 -12.52
CA VAL A 94 -16.54 -7.86 -11.53
C VAL A 94 -18.00 -8.04 -11.92
N ARG A 95 -18.83 -8.56 -11.02
CA ARG A 95 -20.26 -8.75 -11.25
C ARG A 95 -21.09 -7.65 -10.66
N GLU A 96 -20.73 -7.20 -9.46
CA GLU A 96 -21.48 -6.18 -8.75
C GLU A 96 -20.60 -5.40 -7.79
N LEU A 97 -20.82 -4.09 -7.71
CA LEU A 97 -20.28 -3.22 -6.68
C LEU A 97 -21.46 -2.65 -5.89
N ARG A 98 -21.52 -2.94 -4.60
CA ARG A 98 -22.48 -2.31 -3.67
C ARG A 98 -21.71 -1.61 -2.57
N ALA A 99 -21.69 -0.29 -2.61
CA ALA A 99 -21.24 0.52 -1.49
C ALA A 99 -22.47 1.15 -0.82
N THR A 100 -22.68 0.91 0.47
CA THR A 100 -23.82 1.44 1.21
C THR A 100 -23.35 2.28 2.39
N HIS A 101 -24.08 3.39 2.67
CA HIS A 101 -23.75 4.32 3.77
C HIS A 101 -23.83 3.69 5.17
N SER A 102 -24.60 2.63 5.35
CA SER A 102 -24.95 2.12 6.68
C SER A 102 -24.55 0.67 6.98
N ARG A 103 -24.05 -0.08 6.00
CA ARG A 103 -23.74 -1.52 6.16
C ARG A 103 -22.41 -1.96 5.53
N GLY A 104 -21.52 -1.03 5.22
CA GLY A 104 -20.29 -1.35 4.49
C GLY A 104 -20.50 -1.54 2.99
N GLY A 105 -19.42 -1.74 2.25
CA GLY A 105 -19.43 -2.13 0.85
C GLY A 105 -19.35 -3.64 0.69
N HIS A 106 -19.74 -4.09 -0.47
CA HIS A 106 -19.57 -5.47 -0.86
C HIS A 106 -19.32 -5.53 -2.36
N MET A 107 -18.17 -6.05 -2.76
CA MET A 107 -17.88 -6.36 -4.14
C MET A 107 -18.11 -7.83 -4.39
N VAL A 108 -18.94 -8.17 -5.36
CA VAL A 108 -19.10 -9.55 -5.83
C VAL A 108 -18.22 -9.73 -7.05
N GLY A 109 -17.08 -10.39 -6.84
CA GLY A 109 -16.17 -10.77 -7.92
C GLY A 109 -16.03 -12.29 -8.04
N GLU A 110 -15.56 -12.74 -9.20
CA GLU A 110 -15.30 -14.16 -9.44
C GLU A 110 -13.91 -14.61 -8.98
N SER A 111 -13.01 -13.69 -8.61
CA SER A 111 -11.64 -14.03 -8.18
C SER A 111 -11.57 -14.10 -6.66
N GLY A 112 -11.48 -15.31 -6.13
CA GLY A 112 -11.23 -15.57 -4.71
C GLY A 112 -9.75 -15.78 -4.39
N ASN A 113 -8.81 -15.14 -5.13
CA ASN A 113 -7.39 -15.30 -4.85
C ASN A 113 -6.93 -14.36 -3.72
N TRP A 114 -5.86 -14.77 -3.03
CA TRP A 114 -5.33 -14.05 -1.86
C TRP A 114 -4.85 -12.63 -2.19
N LEU A 115 -4.35 -12.39 -3.41
CA LEU A 115 -3.84 -11.09 -3.80
C LEU A 115 -4.96 -10.05 -3.90
N VAL A 116 -6.11 -10.43 -4.46
CA VAL A 116 -7.32 -9.58 -4.47
C VAL A 116 -7.77 -9.30 -3.04
N ALA A 117 -7.88 -10.35 -2.21
CA ALA A 117 -8.40 -10.21 -0.85
C ALA A 117 -7.51 -9.32 0.04
N ILE A 118 -6.16 -9.34 -0.13
CA ILE A 118 -5.27 -8.56 0.73
C ILE A 118 -4.92 -7.17 0.17
N SER A 119 -5.22 -6.91 -1.11
CA SER A 119 -4.77 -5.69 -1.78
C SER A 119 -5.21 -4.37 -1.12
N PRO A 120 -6.43 -4.21 -0.55
CA PRO A 120 -6.83 -2.96 0.08
C PRO A 120 -6.01 -2.58 1.31
N TYR A 121 -5.29 -3.53 1.90
CA TYR A 121 -4.52 -3.31 3.11
C TYR A 121 -3.10 -2.81 2.89
N PHE A 122 -2.66 -2.70 1.63
CA PHE A 122 -1.33 -2.19 1.30
C PHE A 122 -1.28 -1.30 0.06
N PHE A 123 -2.30 -1.32 -0.80
CA PHE A 123 -2.27 -0.63 -2.08
C PHE A 123 -3.14 0.63 -2.06
N PRO A 124 -2.55 1.84 -2.04
CA PRO A 124 -3.27 3.11 -2.00
C PRO A 124 -3.81 3.46 -3.40
N THR A 125 -4.95 2.89 -3.75
CA THR A 125 -5.54 2.98 -5.09
C THR A 125 -5.76 4.42 -5.54
N LEU A 126 -6.19 5.31 -4.65
CA LEU A 126 -6.41 6.72 -4.99
C LEU A 126 -5.12 7.51 -5.21
N ALA A 127 -3.98 7.05 -4.72
CA ALA A 127 -2.69 7.69 -4.99
C ALA A 127 -2.24 7.48 -6.44
N VAL A 128 -2.63 6.35 -7.07
CA VAL A 128 -2.19 6.00 -8.43
C VAL A 128 -2.57 7.07 -9.47
N PRO A 129 -3.85 7.47 -9.61
CA PRO A 129 -4.20 8.52 -10.58
C PRO A 129 -3.51 9.85 -10.29
N VAL A 130 -3.29 10.20 -9.01
CA VAL A 130 -2.55 11.42 -8.65
C VAL A 130 -1.12 11.34 -9.14
N ILE A 131 -0.42 10.23 -8.92
CA ILE A 131 0.95 10.00 -9.40
C ILE A 131 1.01 10.08 -10.92
N LEU A 132 0.07 9.45 -11.64
CA LEU A 132 0.02 9.51 -13.10
C LEU A 132 -0.16 10.95 -13.62
N ILE A 133 -0.99 11.74 -12.97
CA ILE A 133 -1.17 13.16 -13.29
C ILE A 133 0.11 13.95 -12.99
N MET A 134 0.78 13.70 -11.85
CA MET A 134 2.03 14.36 -11.49
C MET A 134 3.12 14.21 -12.54
N LEU A 135 3.14 13.10 -13.29
CA LEU A 135 4.11 12.89 -14.37
C LEU A 135 3.96 13.88 -15.55
N THR A 136 2.85 14.58 -15.62
CA THR A 136 2.53 15.55 -16.71
C THR A 136 2.54 17.00 -16.24
N LEU A 137 2.79 17.24 -14.96
CA LEU A 137 2.69 18.56 -14.34
C LEU A 137 4.06 19.12 -13.97
N GLU A 138 4.15 20.46 -13.96
CA GLU A 138 5.33 21.22 -13.54
C GLU A 138 4.91 22.42 -12.66
N GLY A 139 5.89 23.02 -11.96
CA GLY A 139 5.70 24.23 -11.21
C GLY A 139 4.60 24.13 -10.13
N ASP A 140 3.75 25.15 -10.04
CA ASP A 140 2.70 25.21 -8.99
C ASP A 140 1.66 24.11 -9.14
N ALA A 141 1.35 23.66 -10.36
CA ALA A 141 0.41 22.57 -10.57
C ALA A 141 0.95 21.24 -10.00
N LEU A 142 2.25 20.97 -10.15
CA LEU A 142 2.90 19.83 -9.53
C LEU A 142 2.90 19.94 -8.00
N ARG A 143 3.13 21.14 -7.44
CA ARG A 143 3.04 21.36 -5.99
C ARG A 143 1.65 21.04 -5.44
N VAL A 144 0.58 21.47 -6.14
CA VAL A 144 -0.80 21.16 -5.76
C VAL A 144 -1.07 19.66 -5.85
N ALA A 145 -0.63 18.99 -6.92
CA ALA A 145 -0.79 17.54 -7.07
C ALA A 145 -0.03 16.76 -5.96
N ASN A 146 1.15 17.23 -5.58
CA ASN A 146 1.93 16.66 -4.48
C ASN A 146 1.21 16.82 -3.12
N LEU A 147 0.55 17.95 -2.87
CA LEU A 147 -0.31 18.15 -1.70
C LEU A 147 -1.49 17.16 -1.73
N VAL A 148 -2.15 17.01 -2.87
CA VAL A 148 -3.26 16.04 -3.05
C VAL A 148 -2.76 14.62 -2.81
N LEU A 149 -1.54 14.27 -3.25
CA LEU A 149 -0.93 12.98 -2.96
C LEU A 149 -0.79 12.75 -1.45
N GLY A 150 -0.35 13.75 -0.70
CA GLY A 150 -0.28 13.67 0.77
C GLY A 150 -1.64 13.44 1.42
N VAL A 151 -2.69 14.12 0.93
CA VAL A 151 -4.08 13.91 1.37
C VAL A 151 -4.53 12.48 1.09
N THR A 152 -4.31 11.94 -0.12
CA THR A 152 -4.75 10.58 -0.49
C THR A 152 -4.02 9.52 0.33
N VAL A 153 -2.74 9.71 0.62
CA VAL A 153 -1.96 8.79 1.46
C VAL A 153 -2.47 8.78 2.90
N SER A 154 -2.69 9.96 3.49
CA SER A 154 -3.23 10.08 4.84
C SER A 154 -4.65 9.49 4.94
N TYR A 155 -5.46 9.68 3.91
CA TYR A 155 -6.77 9.06 3.79
C TYR A 155 -6.65 7.53 3.74
N HIS A 156 -5.80 6.98 2.88
CA HIS A 156 -5.58 5.53 2.80
C HIS A 156 -5.11 4.93 4.13
N LEU A 157 -4.15 5.55 4.80
CA LEU A 157 -3.67 5.11 6.12
C LEU A 157 -4.80 5.05 7.16
N THR A 158 -5.61 6.10 7.23
CA THR A 158 -6.72 6.18 8.20
C THR A 158 -7.87 5.24 7.86
N SER A 159 -8.14 5.03 6.58
CA SER A 159 -9.12 4.09 6.05
C SER A 159 -8.69 2.65 6.34
N THR A 160 -7.48 2.27 5.96
CA THR A 160 -6.92 0.94 6.18
C THR A 160 -6.83 0.61 7.67
N TRP A 161 -6.41 1.58 8.51
CA TRP A 161 -6.41 1.39 9.97
C TRP A 161 -7.78 0.99 10.53
N ARG A 162 -8.85 1.58 10.00
CA ARG A 162 -10.23 1.27 10.42
C ARG A 162 -10.70 -0.08 9.93
N GLU A 163 -10.37 -0.41 8.68
CA GLU A 163 -10.77 -1.67 8.05
C GLU A 163 -9.93 -2.86 8.52
N THR A 164 -8.81 -2.63 9.22
CA THR A 164 -7.94 -3.72 9.71
C THR A 164 -8.39 -4.20 11.08
N HIS A 165 -9.36 -5.13 11.11
CA HIS A 165 -9.84 -5.74 12.35
C HIS A 165 -10.17 -7.24 12.16
N ALA A 166 -10.29 -7.98 13.26
CA ALA A 166 -10.41 -9.44 13.25
C ALA A 166 -11.68 -9.98 12.56
N GLN A 167 -12.74 -9.15 12.42
CA GLN A 167 -13.98 -9.54 11.76
C GLN A 167 -13.96 -9.32 10.25
N GLN A 168 -12.90 -8.73 9.67
CA GLN A 168 -12.80 -8.56 8.22
C GLN A 168 -12.67 -9.90 7.51
N THR A 169 -13.61 -10.15 6.61
CA THR A 169 -13.72 -11.41 5.87
C THR A 169 -12.51 -11.67 4.98
N ASP A 170 -11.92 -10.63 4.41
CA ASP A 170 -10.75 -10.72 3.55
C ASP A 170 -9.52 -11.20 4.31
N LEU A 171 -9.28 -10.64 5.51
CA LEU A 171 -8.19 -11.05 6.39
C LEU A 171 -8.39 -12.49 6.91
N GLN A 172 -9.65 -12.87 7.20
CA GLN A 172 -9.99 -14.25 7.54
C GLN A 172 -9.74 -15.19 6.36
N GLN A 173 -10.12 -14.80 5.14
CA GLN A 173 -9.94 -15.60 3.92
C GLN A 173 -8.46 -15.82 3.59
N VAL A 174 -7.62 -14.79 3.70
CA VAL A 174 -6.18 -14.96 3.47
C VAL A 174 -5.47 -15.62 4.64
N GLY A 175 -6.03 -15.54 5.83
CA GLY A 175 -5.45 -16.01 7.08
C GLY A 175 -4.48 -15.00 7.70
N PHE A 176 -4.66 -14.73 9.01
CA PHE A 176 -3.85 -13.76 9.75
C PHE A 176 -2.33 -14.03 9.71
N PRO A 177 -1.84 -15.28 9.81
CA PRO A 177 -0.40 -15.54 9.71
C PRO A 177 0.19 -15.08 8.38
N PHE A 178 -0.53 -15.27 7.26
CA PHE A 178 -0.11 -14.76 5.97
C PHE A 178 -0.13 -13.22 5.93
N ALA A 179 -1.20 -12.59 6.40
CA ALA A 179 -1.33 -11.15 6.44
C ALA A 179 -0.20 -10.49 7.26
N TRP A 180 0.11 -11.02 8.44
CA TRP A 180 1.20 -10.55 9.29
C TRP A 180 2.60 -10.73 8.66
N ALA A 181 2.78 -11.77 7.87
CA ALA A 181 4.05 -12.00 7.17
C ALA A 181 4.23 -11.10 5.94
N PHE A 182 3.16 -10.80 5.23
CA PHE A 182 3.19 -10.09 3.95
C PHE A 182 3.04 -8.57 4.07
N LEU A 183 2.03 -8.11 4.82
CA LEU A 183 1.61 -6.70 4.85
C LEU A 183 2.70 -5.71 5.31
N PRO A 184 3.55 -6.00 6.31
CA PRO A 184 4.57 -5.04 6.72
C PRO A 184 5.47 -4.63 5.56
N THR A 185 6.03 -5.60 4.84
CA THR A 185 6.91 -5.35 3.70
C THR A 185 6.15 -4.68 2.55
N ALA A 186 4.96 -5.18 2.21
CA ALA A 186 4.14 -4.62 1.13
C ALA A 186 3.78 -3.14 1.38
N ASN A 187 3.44 -2.78 2.62
CA ASN A 187 3.16 -1.39 3.01
C ASN A 187 4.42 -0.52 2.94
N ILE A 188 5.55 -1.00 3.47
CA ILE A 188 6.82 -0.25 3.41
C ILE A 188 7.21 0.03 1.96
N VAL A 189 7.09 -0.96 1.07
CA VAL A 189 7.38 -0.78 -0.35
C VAL A 189 6.41 0.23 -0.98
N ALA A 190 5.10 0.09 -0.77
CA ALA A 190 4.11 1.00 -1.34
C ALA A 190 4.34 2.45 -0.89
N PHE A 191 4.50 2.67 0.41
CA PHE A 191 4.73 4.02 0.94
C PHE A 191 6.11 4.57 0.61
N GLY A 192 7.15 3.73 0.54
CA GLY A 192 8.48 4.14 0.13
C GLY A 192 8.52 4.65 -1.31
N MET A 193 7.84 3.96 -2.22
CA MET A 193 7.68 4.43 -3.61
C MET A 193 6.94 5.78 -3.68
N ILE A 194 5.89 5.96 -2.88
CA ILE A 194 5.14 7.23 -2.83
C ILE A 194 6.00 8.35 -2.24
N VAL A 195 6.72 8.10 -1.16
CA VAL A 195 7.63 9.09 -0.55
C VAL A 195 8.73 9.47 -1.53
N GLY A 196 9.33 8.50 -2.23
CA GLY A 196 10.28 8.75 -3.30
C GLY A 196 9.70 9.64 -4.39
N MET A 197 8.51 9.31 -4.89
CA MET A 197 7.79 10.10 -5.89
C MET A 197 7.48 11.52 -5.40
N ALA A 198 7.03 11.67 -4.17
CA ALA A 198 6.71 12.96 -3.56
C ALA A 198 7.95 13.86 -3.38
N HIS A 199 9.11 13.28 -3.10
CA HIS A 199 10.36 13.98 -2.84
C HIS A 199 11.12 14.36 -4.12
N GLY A 200 11.28 13.42 -5.04
CA GLY A 200 12.13 13.58 -6.23
C GLY A 200 11.47 13.16 -7.55
N GLY A 201 10.16 13.00 -7.60
CA GLY A 201 9.49 12.54 -8.82
C GLY A 201 9.96 11.13 -9.23
N ILE A 202 10.18 10.94 -10.53
CA ILE A 202 10.66 9.65 -11.07
C ILE A 202 12.03 9.29 -10.49
N ASP A 203 12.95 10.24 -10.35
CA ASP A 203 14.28 9.98 -9.81
C ASP A 203 14.22 9.53 -8.34
N GLY A 204 13.34 10.11 -7.55
CA GLY A 204 13.11 9.69 -6.18
C GLY A 204 12.49 8.29 -6.08
N LEU A 205 11.56 7.97 -6.98
CA LEU A 205 10.96 6.64 -7.06
C LEU A 205 11.97 5.58 -7.48
N THR A 206 12.80 5.87 -8.51
CA THR A 206 13.87 4.96 -8.95
C THR A 206 14.95 4.80 -7.88
N GLY A 207 15.33 5.88 -7.20
CA GLY A 207 16.26 5.84 -6.07
C GLY A 207 15.76 4.95 -4.92
N PHE A 208 14.46 4.98 -4.61
CA PHE A 208 13.90 4.03 -3.63
C PHE A 208 13.97 2.59 -4.12
N TYR A 209 13.63 2.35 -5.39
CA TYR A 209 13.74 1.02 -6.00
C TYR A 209 15.19 0.49 -5.95
N GLU A 210 16.16 1.32 -6.30
CA GLU A 210 17.59 0.97 -6.23
C GLU A 210 18.05 0.68 -4.80
N ALA A 211 17.60 1.47 -3.82
CA ALA A 211 17.87 1.22 -2.41
C ALA A 211 17.31 -0.12 -1.92
N LEU A 212 16.11 -0.51 -2.36
CA LEU A 212 15.55 -1.83 -2.04
C LEU A 212 16.47 -2.98 -2.49
N TRP A 213 17.06 -2.86 -3.67
CA TRP A 213 17.97 -3.87 -4.22
C TRP A 213 19.39 -3.74 -3.66
N GLY A 214 19.85 -2.54 -3.37
CA GLY A 214 21.16 -2.27 -2.76
C GLY A 214 21.28 -2.86 -1.36
N GLU A 215 20.19 -2.89 -0.60
CA GLU A 215 20.12 -3.52 0.73
C GLU A 215 19.90 -5.06 0.67
N SER A 216 19.61 -5.59 -0.52
CA SER A 216 19.42 -7.03 -0.73
C SER A 216 20.67 -7.88 -0.46
N PRO A 217 21.93 -7.45 -0.76
CA PRO A 217 23.15 -8.17 -0.39
C PRO A 217 23.31 -8.40 1.11
N TYR A 218 22.84 -7.47 1.94
CA TYR A 218 22.82 -7.65 3.40
C TYR A 218 22.03 -8.90 3.82
N LEU A 219 20.98 -9.26 3.08
CA LEU A 219 20.22 -10.49 3.31
C LEU A 219 20.96 -11.72 2.78
N ALA A 220 21.64 -11.61 1.64
CA ALA A 220 22.47 -12.69 1.10
C ALA A 220 23.60 -13.07 2.08
N ASP A 221 24.36 -12.08 2.56
CA ASP A 221 25.43 -12.28 3.55
C ASP A 221 24.90 -12.90 4.86
N ARG A 222 23.73 -12.49 5.32
CA ARG A 222 23.10 -13.06 6.51
C ARG A 222 22.63 -14.49 6.29
N LEU A 223 22.08 -14.81 5.13
CA LEU A 223 21.66 -16.17 4.78
C LEU A 223 22.89 -17.07 4.61
N GLU A 224 23.94 -16.60 3.95
CA GLU A 224 25.22 -17.34 3.86
C GLU A 224 25.81 -17.60 5.25
N GLY A 225 25.77 -16.60 6.15
CA GLY A 225 26.21 -16.77 7.54
C GLY A 225 25.36 -17.78 8.34
N LEU A 226 24.05 -17.86 8.07
CA LEU A 226 23.15 -18.83 8.69
C LEU A 226 23.33 -20.25 8.11
N PHE A 227 23.53 -20.38 6.81
CA PHE A 227 23.76 -21.67 6.16
C PHE A 227 25.22 -22.13 6.28
N GLY A 228 26.18 -21.22 6.38
CA GLY A 228 27.60 -21.54 6.63
C GLY A 228 27.89 -22.02 8.05
N LEU A 229 26.95 -21.85 8.98
CA LEU A 229 27.04 -22.44 10.33
C LEU A 229 26.57 -23.91 10.37
N VAL A 230 26.11 -24.46 9.23
CA VAL A 230 25.63 -25.85 9.12
C VAL A 230 26.62 -26.74 8.33
N THR A 231 27.72 -26.19 7.82
CA THR A 231 28.85 -26.91 7.23
C THR A 231 30.07 -26.89 8.17
#